data_cd8fe6d98991067878c678a67002bd53
#
_entry.id   cd8fe6d98991067878c678a67002bd53
#
_cell.length_a   1.000
_cell.length_b   1.000
_cell.length_c   1.000
_cell.angle_alpha   90.00
_cell.angle_beta   90.00
_cell.angle_gamma   90.00
#
_symmetry.space_group_name_H-M   'P 1'
#
loop_
_entity.id
_entity.type
_entity.pdbx_description
1 polymer ?
#
loop_
_entity_poly.entity_id
_entity_poly.type
_entity_poly.pdbx_seq_one_letter_code
_entity_poly.pdbx_strand_id
1 'polypeptide(L)'
;EDARRNLALNNSNQEINYEIVQMPIKKTLGIFGGKQAKVKASVCISPAKVAASYVEDILKEFGLKDFKIEISEGKNSAELTISGERISPIIGRRGRLLDNIQYLAGLVANSGESDYFRLTINAGDYRSRREKTLESLAEKIAMKALRTGKALNLEPMSPYERRVIHLKVESI
;
A
#
# COMPACT_ATOMS: atom_id res chain seq x y z
N GLU A 1 -31.22 -5.31 -4.69
CA GLU A 1 -31.18 -5.78 -3.30
C GLU A 1 -30.82 -7.26 -3.21
N ASP A 2 -31.37 -8.11 -4.07
CA ASP A 2 -31.10 -9.56 -4.04
C ASP A 2 -29.62 -9.92 -4.34
N ALA A 3 -28.95 -9.17 -5.23
CA ALA A 3 -27.54 -9.39 -5.54
C ALA A 3 -26.62 -9.08 -4.33
N ARG A 4 -26.98 -8.09 -3.51
CA ARG A 4 -26.25 -7.78 -2.26
C ARG A 4 -26.42 -8.87 -1.21
N ARG A 5 -27.63 -9.44 -1.09
CA ARG A 5 -27.91 -10.57 -0.19
C ARG A 5 -27.14 -11.81 -0.57
N ASN A 6 -27.10 -12.13 -1.88
CA ASN A 6 -26.41 -13.32 -2.39
C ASN A 6 -24.88 -13.24 -2.25
N LEU A 7 -24.31 -12.02 -2.23
CA LEU A 7 -22.89 -11.80 -2.03
C LEU A 7 -22.49 -11.67 -0.55
N ALA A 8 -23.45 -11.84 0.39
CA ALA A 8 -23.25 -11.71 1.85
C ALA A 8 -22.55 -10.39 2.25
N LEU A 9 -22.85 -9.29 1.54
CA LEU A 9 -22.22 -8.00 1.75
C LEU A 9 -22.86 -7.29 2.94
N ASN A 10 -22.16 -7.29 4.07
CA ASN A 10 -22.60 -6.62 5.29
C ASN A 10 -22.28 -5.12 5.33
N ASN A 11 -21.48 -4.60 4.39
CA ASN A 11 -21.05 -3.20 4.36
C ASN A 11 -21.63 -2.43 3.17
N SER A 12 -22.32 -1.33 3.46
CA SER A 12 -22.97 -0.44 2.49
C SER A 12 -22.01 0.35 1.57
N ASN A 13 -20.69 0.26 1.79
CA ASN A 13 -19.67 1.06 1.09
C ASN A 13 -18.90 0.29 -0.01
N GLN A 14 -19.34 -0.91 -0.40
CA GLN A 14 -18.71 -1.65 -1.49
C GLN A 14 -19.35 -1.28 -2.81
N GLU A 15 -18.57 -0.82 -3.77
CA GLU A 15 -19.02 -0.60 -5.14
C GLU A 15 -19.23 -1.94 -5.83
N ILE A 16 -20.45 -2.14 -6.37
CA ILE A 16 -20.82 -3.35 -7.08
C ILE A 16 -20.91 -3.02 -8.56
N ASN A 17 -20.06 -3.62 -9.37
CA ASN A 17 -20.18 -3.58 -10.82
C ASN A 17 -21.18 -4.61 -11.29
N TYR A 18 -22.10 -4.18 -12.17
CA TYR A 18 -23.13 -5.02 -12.77
C TYR A 18 -22.86 -5.17 -14.27
N GLU A 19 -22.75 -6.39 -14.72
CA GLU A 19 -22.68 -6.73 -16.15
C GLU A 19 -23.94 -7.49 -16.53
N ILE A 20 -24.69 -6.97 -17.50
CA ILE A 20 -25.89 -7.62 -18.01
C ILE A 20 -25.46 -8.72 -18.98
N VAL A 21 -25.47 -9.96 -18.52
CA VAL A 21 -25.09 -11.14 -19.32
C VAL A 21 -26.21 -11.54 -20.29
N GLN A 22 -27.48 -11.32 -19.91
CA GLN A 22 -28.64 -11.67 -20.74
C GLN A 22 -29.80 -10.75 -20.45
N MET A 23 -30.36 -10.14 -21.51
CA MET A 23 -31.61 -9.39 -21.42
C MET A 23 -32.83 -10.31 -21.24
N PRO A 24 -33.85 -9.86 -20.52
CA PRO A 24 -35.10 -10.63 -20.37
C PRO A 24 -35.86 -10.68 -21.71
N ILE A 25 -36.30 -11.85 -22.09
CA ILE A 25 -37.16 -12.02 -23.25
C ILE A 25 -38.57 -12.28 -22.74
N LYS A 26 -39.55 -11.44 -23.14
CA LYS A 26 -40.96 -11.62 -22.78
C LYS A 26 -41.52 -12.91 -23.39
N LYS A 27 -42.36 -13.59 -22.65
CA LYS A 27 -43.10 -14.76 -23.14
C LYS A 27 -44.06 -14.34 -24.26
N THR A 28 -43.97 -14.98 -25.42
CA THR A 28 -44.97 -14.82 -26.49
C THR A 28 -46.18 -15.70 -26.17
N LEU A 29 -47.38 -15.13 -26.18
CA LEU A 29 -48.65 -15.82 -25.82
C LEU A 29 -48.69 -16.44 -24.42
N GLY A 30 -47.88 -15.94 -23.46
CA GLY A 30 -47.92 -16.35 -22.05
C GLY A 30 -47.36 -17.73 -21.71
N ILE A 31 -46.97 -18.57 -22.73
CA ILE A 31 -46.64 -19.99 -22.48
C ILE A 31 -45.21 -20.33 -22.98
N PHE A 32 -44.73 -19.75 -24.10
CA PHE A 32 -43.45 -20.12 -24.70
C PHE A 32 -42.43 -18.99 -24.74
N GLY A 33 -41.14 -19.34 -24.53
CA GLY A 33 -40.00 -18.52 -24.93
C GLY A 33 -39.52 -17.44 -23.94
N GLY A 34 -40.02 -17.37 -22.72
CA GLY A 34 -39.53 -16.40 -21.71
C GLY A 34 -38.14 -16.78 -21.20
N LYS A 35 -37.19 -15.82 -21.27
CA LYS A 35 -35.87 -15.94 -20.59
C LYS A 35 -35.75 -14.87 -19.52
N GLN A 36 -35.25 -15.26 -18.36
CA GLN A 36 -35.00 -14.34 -17.26
C GLN A 36 -33.73 -13.53 -17.55
N ALA A 37 -33.68 -12.30 -17.06
CA ALA A 37 -32.45 -11.52 -17.08
C ALA A 37 -31.37 -12.21 -16.23
N LYS A 38 -30.15 -12.30 -16.75
CA LYS A 38 -28.98 -12.71 -15.99
C LYS A 38 -28.04 -11.52 -15.86
N VAL A 39 -27.77 -11.18 -14.62
CA VAL A 39 -26.84 -10.11 -14.25
C VAL A 39 -25.70 -10.74 -13.47
N LYS A 40 -24.45 -10.47 -13.89
CA LYS A 40 -23.26 -10.80 -13.15
C LYS A 40 -22.93 -9.59 -12.28
N ALA A 41 -22.95 -9.75 -10.97
CA ALA A 41 -22.52 -8.73 -10.03
C ALA A 41 -21.14 -9.10 -9.52
N SER A 42 -20.19 -8.18 -9.58
CA SER A 42 -18.85 -8.31 -9.01
C SER A 42 -18.59 -7.17 -8.04
N VAL A 43 -17.98 -7.49 -6.92
CA VAL A 43 -17.57 -6.48 -5.94
C VAL A 43 -16.20 -5.94 -6.35
N CYS A 44 -16.14 -4.64 -6.65
CA CYS A 44 -14.87 -3.96 -6.83
C CYS A 44 -14.32 -3.57 -5.47
N ILE A 45 -13.36 -4.33 -4.97
CA ILE A 45 -12.60 -3.92 -3.80
C ILE A 45 -11.37 -3.16 -4.31
N SER A 46 -11.22 -1.90 -3.90
CA SER A 46 -10.04 -1.11 -4.24
C SER A 46 -8.77 -1.87 -3.80
N PRO A 47 -7.75 -2.01 -4.66
CA PRO A 47 -6.46 -2.60 -4.30
C PRO A 47 -5.85 -1.96 -3.05
N ALA A 48 -6.07 -0.65 -2.85
CA ALA A 48 -5.63 0.07 -1.66
C ALA A 48 -6.31 -0.43 -0.38
N LYS A 49 -7.61 -0.72 -0.42
CA LYS A 49 -8.36 -1.25 0.74
C LYS A 49 -7.93 -2.68 1.08
N VAL A 50 -7.67 -3.51 0.07
CA VAL A 50 -7.16 -4.88 0.27
C VAL A 50 -5.79 -4.83 0.95
N ALA A 51 -4.89 -3.98 0.44
CA ALA A 51 -3.57 -3.78 1.03
C ALA A 51 -3.65 -3.22 2.46
N ALA A 52 -4.55 -2.26 2.71
CA ALA A 52 -4.72 -1.68 4.04
C ALA A 52 -5.23 -2.71 5.06
N SER A 53 -6.19 -3.56 4.68
CA SER A 53 -6.65 -4.66 5.54
C SER A 53 -5.52 -5.64 5.86
N TYR A 54 -4.73 -6.02 4.86
CA TYR A 54 -3.56 -6.88 5.05
C TYR A 54 -2.52 -6.25 6.00
N VAL A 55 -2.24 -4.97 5.83
CA VAL A 55 -1.33 -4.23 6.73
C VAL A 55 -1.90 -4.17 8.15
N GLU A 56 -3.21 -3.91 8.28
CA GLU A 56 -3.89 -3.88 9.59
C GLU A 56 -3.75 -5.20 10.34
N ASP A 57 -3.90 -6.34 9.66
CA ASP A 57 -3.73 -7.67 10.25
C ASP A 57 -2.28 -7.88 10.71
N ILE A 58 -1.30 -7.49 9.90
CA ILE A 58 0.11 -7.53 10.30
C ILE A 58 0.34 -6.69 11.56
N LEU A 59 -0.19 -5.47 11.63
CA LEU A 59 -0.02 -4.59 12.80
C LEU A 59 -0.61 -5.20 14.06
N LYS A 60 -1.76 -5.85 13.96
CA LYS A 60 -2.40 -6.56 15.08
C LYS A 60 -1.55 -7.73 15.55
N GLU A 61 -0.98 -8.52 14.63
CA GLU A 61 -0.06 -9.63 14.96
C GLU A 61 1.23 -9.14 15.63
N PHE A 62 1.71 -7.94 15.30
CA PHE A 62 2.80 -7.28 16.04
C PHE A 62 2.38 -6.76 17.42
N GLY A 63 1.13 -6.96 17.83
CA GLY A 63 0.60 -6.54 19.12
C GLY A 63 0.27 -5.05 19.23
N LEU A 64 0.20 -4.36 18.11
CA LEU A 64 -0.21 -2.95 18.07
C LEU A 64 -1.73 -2.85 18.22
N LYS A 65 -2.19 -2.06 19.19
CA LYS A 65 -3.62 -1.87 19.45
C LYS A 65 -4.10 -0.47 19.07
N ASP A 66 -3.25 0.53 19.27
CA ASP A 66 -3.58 1.94 19.07
C ASP A 66 -2.86 2.47 17.83
N PHE A 67 -3.42 2.19 16.65
CA PHE A 67 -2.92 2.70 15.38
C PHE A 67 -4.09 3.13 14.49
N LYS A 68 -3.79 4.01 13.54
CA LYS A 68 -4.69 4.47 12.50
C LYS A 68 -3.99 4.33 11.16
N ILE A 69 -4.71 3.82 10.16
CA ILE A 69 -4.24 3.77 8.78
C ILE A 69 -5.08 4.76 7.97
N GLU A 70 -4.44 5.76 7.40
CA GLU A 70 -5.04 6.70 6.48
C GLU A 70 -4.67 6.29 5.05
N ILE A 71 -5.67 6.27 4.15
CA ILE A 71 -5.51 5.86 2.76
C ILE A 71 -5.69 7.09 1.90
N SER A 72 -4.67 7.43 1.11
CA SER A 72 -4.75 8.44 0.06
C SER A 72 -4.66 7.74 -1.28
N GLU A 73 -5.77 7.69 -2.02
CA GLU A 73 -5.85 7.00 -3.31
C GLU A 73 -5.63 7.96 -4.48
N GLY A 74 -4.76 7.55 -5.42
CA GLY A 74 -4.60 8.13 -6.73
C GLY A 74 -5.17 7.22 -7.83
N LYS A 75 -5.00 7.56 -9.10
CA LYS A 75 -5.58 6.80 -10.23
C LYS A 75 -5.13 5.34 -10.27
N ASN A 76 -3.82 5.06 -10.14
CA ASN A 76 -3.21 3.72 -10.13
C ASN A 76 -2.19 3.60 -8.99
N SER A 77 -2.43 4.32 -7.89
CA SER A 77 -1.51 4.33 -6.74
C SER A 77 -2.26 4.63 -5.46
N ALA A 78 -1.71 4.19 -4.34
CA ALA A 78 -2.16 4.63 -3.03
C ALA A 78 -0.98 4.81 -2.08
N GLU A 79 -1.20 5.69 -1.12
CA GLU A 79 -0.31 5.91 0.01
C GLU A 79 -1.06 5.55 1.29
N LEU A 80 -0.50 4.62 2.06
CA LEU A 80 -0.98 4.25 3.38
C LEU A 80 -0.10 4.92 4.43
N THR A 81 -0.69 5.78 5.24
CA THR A 81 0.02 6.43 6.37
C THR A 81 -0.43 5.79 7.67
N ILE A 82 0.50 5.10 8.32
CA ILE A 82 0.30 4.46 9.62
C ILE A 82 0.69 5.46 10.71
N SER A 83 -0.22 5.76 11.60
CA SER A 83 0.01 6.64 12.76
C SER A 83 -0.38 5.92 14.06
N GLY A 84 0.28 6.26 15.17
CA GLY A 84 0.04 5.67 16.49
C GLY A 84 1.22 5.89 17.42
N GLU A 85 1.00 5.69 18.72
CA GLU A 85 2.04 5.96 19.74
C GLU A 85 3.21 4.95 19.68
N ARG A 86 2.97 3.70 19.31
CA ARG A 86 3.95 2.60 19.36
C ARG A 86 4.22 1.96 18.02
N ILE A 87 4.35 2.77 16.96
CA ILE A 87 4.61 2.26 15.60
C ILE A 87 6.08 1.92 15.31
N SER A 88 7.01 2.25 16.23
CA SER A 88 8.45 1.99 16.05
C SER A 88 8.80 0.54 15.70
N PRO A 89 8.17 -0.50 16.28
CA PRO A 89 8.48 -1.89 15.97
C PRO A 89 8.31 -2.24 14.48
N ILE A 90 7.30 -1.68 13.81
CA ILE A 90 7.02 -1.96 12.38
C ILE A 90 7.98 -1.26 11.42
N ILE A 91 8.68 -0.24 11.88
CA ILE A 91 9.74 0.39 11.10
C ILE A 91 10.95 -0.54 11.01
N GLY A 92 11.30 -1.17 12.12
CA GLY A 92 12.45 -2.06 12.21
C GLY A 92 13.79 -1.33 12.07
N ARG A 93 14.86 -2.11 11.92
CA ARG A 93 16.21 -1.55 11.79
C ARG A 93 16.32 -0.78 10.47
N ARG A 94 16.44 0.55 10.55
CA ARG A 94 16.62 1.45 9.40
C ARG A 94 15.48 1.37 8.37
N GLY A 95 14.25 1.13 8.82
CA GLY A 95 13.07 1.06 7.94
C GLY A 95 12.95 -0.22 7.11
N ARG A 96 13.84 -1.22 7.30
CA ARG A 96 13.83 -2.47 6.50
C ARG A 96 12.54 -3.28 6.68
N LEU A 97 11.98 -3.30 7.89
CA LEU A 97 10.72 -4.01 8.12
C LEU A 97 9.57 -3.28 7.42
N LEU A 98 9.52 -1.96 7.51
CA LEU A 98 8.53 -1.14 6.82
C LEU A 98 8.59 -1.35 5.30
N ASP A 99 9.80 -1.42 4.72
CA ASP A 99 9.98 -1.68 3.29
C ASP A 99 9.52 -3.10 2.91
N ASN A 100 9.75 -4.10 3.77
CA ASN A 100 9.27 -5.47 3.55
C ASN A 100 7.73 -5.55 3.63
N ILE A 101 7.12 -4.87 4.61
CA ILE A 101 5.65 -4.79 4.74
C ILE A 101 5.08 -4.12 3.48
N GLN A 102 5.68 -3.02 3.02
CA GLN A 102 5.25 -2.35 1.79
C GLN A 102 5.35 -3.28 0.57
N TYR A 103 6.43 -4.04 0.44
CA TYR A 103 6.60 -4.98 -0.66
C TYR A 103 5.51 -6.06 -0.64
N LEU A 104 5.27 -6.71 0.51
CA LEU A 104 4.24 -7.74 0.64
C LEU A 104 2.83 -7.19 0.41
N ALA A 105 2.51 -6.04 0.99
CA ALA A 105 1.22 -5.38 0.76
C ALA A 105 1.04 -4.96 -0.71
N GLY A 106 2.13 -4.58 -1.39
CA GLY A 106 2.13 -4.33 -2.83
C GLY A 106 1.81 -5.57 -3.66
N LEU A 107 2.33 -6.75 -3.27
CA LEU A 107 1.97 -8.02 -3.92
C LEU A 107 0.49 -8.34 -3.72
N VAL A 108 -0.03 -8.12 -2.52
CA VAL A 108 -1.46 -8.35 -2.20
C VAL A 108 -2.34 -7.39 -2.99
N ALA A 109 -1.98 -6.10 -3.09
CA ALA A 109 -2.71 -5.11 -3.90
C ALA A 109 -2.76 -5.48 -5.38
N ASN A 110 -1.72 -6.15 -5.89
CA ASN A 110 -1.57 -6.56 -7.30
C ASN A 110 -1.93 -8.04 -7.55
N SER A 111 -2.60 -8.71 -6.63
CA SER A 111 -2.98 -10.12 -6.80
C SER A 111 -4.12 -10.34 -7.81
N GLY A 112 -4.80 -9.27 -8.25
CA GLY A 112 -5.85 -9.31 -9.27
C GLY A 112 -5.32 -9.16 -10.70
N GLU A 113 -6.20 -9.33 -11.70
CA GLU A 113 -5.88 -9.18 -13.13
C GLU A 113 -5.92 -7.71 -13.62
N SER A 114 -5.64 -6.75 -12.74
CA SER A 114 -5.67 -5.33 -13.09
C SER A 114 -4.29 -4.80 -13.46
N ASP A 115 -4.24 -3.60 -14.04
CA ASP A 115 -3.01 -2.86 -14.27
C ASP A 115 -2.22 -2.70 -12.97
N TYR A 116 -0.88 -2.60 -13.10
CA TYR A 116 0.01 -2.46 -11.94
C TYR A 116 -0.38 -1.28 -11.05
N PHE A 117 -0.63 -1.58 -9.79
CA PHE A 117 -0.99 -0.63 -8.75
C PHE A 117 0.20 -0.34 -7.84
N ARG A 118 0.59 0.93 -7.77
CA ARG A 118 1.72 1.36 -6.94
C ARG A 118 1.28 1.66 -5.52
N LEU A 119 1.83 0.92 -4.55
CA LEU A 119 1.58 1.13 -3.13
C LEU A 119 2.79 1.72 -2.42
N THR A 120 2.57 2.76 -1.62
CA THR A 120 3.56 3.36 -0.73
C THR A 120 3.05 3.26 0.70
N ILE A 121 3.91 2.89 1.66
CA ILE A 121 3.55 2.84 3.08
C ILE A 121 4.49 3.73 3.87
N ASN A 122 3.91 4.64 4.65
CA ASN A 122 4.61 5.52 5.59
C ASN A 122 4.22 5.17 7.03
N ALA A 123 5.19 5.28 7.94
CA ALA A 123 4.98 5.15 9.37
C ALA A 123 5.30 6.49 10.05
N GLY A 124 4.27 7.29 10.26
CA GLY A 124 4.40 8.67 10.69
C GLY A 124 5.32 9.45 9.74
N ASP A 125 6.24 10.22 10.31
CA ASP A 125 7.25 11.01 9.60
C ASP A 125 8.63 10.32 9.52
N TYR A 126 8.68 8.98 9.72
CA TYR A 126 9.94 8.23 9.78
C TYR A 126 10.83 8.46 8.55
N ARG A 127 10.27 8.37 7.33
CA ARG A 127 11.08 8.51 6.10
C ARG A 127 11.75 9.88 6.03
N SER A 128 11.03 10.95 6.33
CA SER A 128 11.58 12.32 6.34
C SER A 128 12.65 12.50 7.42
N ARG A 129 12.41 12.00 8.64
CA ARG A 129 13.43 12.02 9.71
C ARG A 129 14.65 11.21 9.37
N ARG A 130 14.48 10.06 8.74
CA ARG A 130 15.58 9.19 8.33
C ARG A 130 16.43 9.85 7.26
N GLU A 131 15.83 10.49 6.27
CA GLU A 131 16.52 11.23 5.21
C GLU A 131 17.40 12.35 5.80
N LYS A 132 16.85 13.19 6.68
CA LYS A 132 17.63 14.22 7.40
C LYS A 132 18.81 13.63 8.20
N THR A 133 18.61 12.47 8.81
CA THR A 133 19.67 11.77 9.54
C THR A 133 20.79 11.32 8.58
N LEU A 134 20.44 10.83 7.39
CA LEU A 134 21.38 10.40 6.37
C LEU A 134 22.15 11.59 5.79
N GLU A 135 21.47 12.72 5.55
CA GLU A 135 22.12 13.96 5.11
C GLU A 135 23.15 14.47 6.14
N SER A 136 22.76 14.51 7.42
CA SER A 136 23.69 14.89 8.50
C SER A 136 24.87 13.92 8.63
N LEU A 137 24.64 12.63 8.43
CA LEU A 137 25.70 11.63 8.38
C LEU A 137 26.64 11.88 7.20
N ALA A 138 26.09 12.17 6.02
CA ALA A 138 26.87 12.46 4.81
C ALA A 138 27.81 13.67 5.03
N GLU A 139 27.28 14.77 5.59
CA GLU A 139 28.08 15.95 5.93
C GLU A 139 29.26 15.62 6.87
N LYS A 140 28.94 14.94 7.98
CA LYS A 140 29.99 14.55 8.96
C LYS A 140 31.09 13.68 8.36
N ILE A 141 30.71 12.76 7.46
CA ILE A 141 31.65 11.82 6.84
C ILE A 141 32.47 12.53 5.77
N ALA A 142 31.85 13.40 4.95
CA ALA A 142 32.55 14.19 3.95
C ALA A 142 33.61 15.08 4.62
N MET A 143 33.25 15.83 5.66
CA MET A 143 34.20 16.66 6.41
C MET A 143 35.30 15.86 7.06
N LYS A 144 35.02 14.66 7.58
CA LYS A 144 36.02 13.78 8.14
C LYS A 144 36.99 13.26 7.06
N ALA A 145 36.48 12.86 5.89
CA ALA A 145 37.25 12.38 4.77
C ALA A 145 38.21 13.49 4.25
N LEU A 146 37.67 14.70 4.08
CA LEU A 146 38.49 15.87 3.68
C LEU A 146 39.62 16.15 4.68
N ARG A 147 39.34 16.08 5.98
CA ARG A 147 40.33 16.36 7.03
C ARG A 147 41.39 15.28 7.13
N THR A 148 41.03 14.01 6.92
CA THR A 148 41.96 12.89 7.14
C THR A 148 42.65 12.40 5.88
N GLY A 149 42.13 12.77 4.69
CA GLY A 149 42.60 12.27 3.39
C GLY A 149 42.37 10.77 3.20
N LYS A 150 41.54 10.12 4.02
CA LYS A 150 41.31 8.67 4.01
C LYS A 150 39.90 8.33 3.56
N ALA A 151 39.79 7.23 2.82
CA ALA A 151 38.50 6.64 2.51
C ALA A 151 37.79 6.16 3.79
N LEU A 152 36.47 6.43 3.91
CA LEU A 152 35.64 6.02 5.03
C LEU A 152 34.59 5.07 4.54
N ASN A 153 34.52 3.89 5.17
CA ASN A 153 33.47 2.91 4.86
C ASN A 153 32.22 3.18 5.70
N LEU A 154 31.08 3.17 5.03
CA LEU A 154 29.77 3.21 5.66
C LEU A 154 29.21 1.80 5.85
N GLU A 155 28.32 1.67 6.81
CA GLU A 155 27.57 0.42 6.98
C GLU A 155 26.67 0.14 5.76
N PRO A 156 26.42 -1.15 5.45
CA PRO A 156 25.51 -1.53 4.37
C PRO A 156 24.12 -0.90 4.53
N MET A 157 23.62 -0.31 3.45
CA MET A 157 22.33 0.37 3.42
C MET A 157 21.63 0.14 2.07
N SER A 158 20.32 0.48 2.02
CA SER A 158 19.52 0.33 0.81
C SER A 158 20.04 1.19 -0.35
N PRO A 159 19.72 0.85 -1.62
CA PRO A 159 20.11 1.67 -2.77
C PRO A 159 19.60 3.10 -2.67
N TYR A 160 18.39 3.30 -2.14
CA TYR A 160 17.82 4.62 -1.90
C TYR A 160 18.65 5.44 -0.91
N GLU A 161 18.98 4.86 0.25
CA GLU A 161 19.79 5.54 1.28
C GLU A 161 21.19 5.89 0.77
N ARG A 162 21.82 5.01 -0.02
CA ARG A 162 23.09 5.29 -0.67
C ARG A 162 23.01 6.50 -1.62
N ARG A 163 21.90 6.60 -2.37
CA ARG A 163 21.67 7.75 -3.27
C ARG A 163 21.52 9.05 -2.50
N VAL A 164 20.80 9.06 -1.38
CA VAL A 164 20.66 10.26 -0.53
C VAL A 164 22.03 10.75 -0.06
N ILE A 165 22.86 9.85 0.46
CA ILE A 165 24.22 10.19 0.91
C ILE A 165 25.08 10.71 -0.25
N HIS A 166 25.03 10.04 -1.41
CA HIS A 166 25.81 10.42 -2.58
C HIS A 166 25.49 11.83 -3.05
N LEU A 167 24.19 12.12 -3.25
CA LEU A 167 23.72 13.45 -3.66
C LEU A 167 24.14 14.54 -2.64
N LYS A 168 24.06 14.21 -1.34
CA LYS A 168 24.46 15.18 -0.32
C LYS A 168 25.96 15.44 -0.32
N VAL A 169 26.79 14.41 -0.49
CA VAL A 169 28.24 14.56 -0.58
C VAL A 169 28.66 15.34 -1.82
N GLU A 170 27.99 15.14 -2.96
CA GLU A 170 28.25 15.90 -4.20
C GLU A 170 27.94 17.40 -4.05
N SER A 171 27.06 17.77 -3.12
CA SER A 171 26.66 19.17 -2.87
C SER A 171 27.58 19.93 -1.92
N ILE A 172 28.59 19.27 -1.33
CA ILE A 172 29.57 19.84 -0.39
C ILE A 172 30.87 20.22 -1.10
#